data_0fece2fca146edf121079466b474824e
#
_entry.id   0fece2fca146edf121079466b474824e
#
_cell.length_a   1.000
_cell.length_b   1.000
_cell.length_c   1.000
_cell.angle_alpha   90.00
_cell.angle_beta   90.00
_cell.angle_gamma   90.00
#
_symmetry.space_group_name_H-M   'P 1'
#
loop_
_entity.id
_entity.type
_entity.pdbx_description
1 polymer ?
#
loop_
_entity_poly.entity_id
_entity_poly.type
_entity_poly.pdbx_seq_one_letter_code
_entity_poly.pdbx_strand_id
1 'polypeptide(L)'
;MGAVTTSTDVFEAAVPFDKRRNGMILGAGALGLVIEKEEDVGKRGMNGICRILGTHSFNTAGPQAKIDRDIFCIELDRFMTKMENEYHIERKSIAPKTVYYSHETFSPREGGCAQTEKTALHKTFGEKYRDIKVINTKGMTGHTMAASIEEAIAAKALQYQKIPPVV
;
A
#
# COMPACT_ATOMS: atom_id res chain seq x y z
N MET A 1 0.42 25.41 7.02
CA MET A 1 1.22 24.43 6.26
C MET A 1 0.24 23.51 5.55
N GLY A 2 0.21 23.54 4.23
CA GLY A 2 -0.78 22.85 3.41
C GLY A 2 -0.56 21.35 3.33
N ALA A 3 -0.94 20.60 4.36
CA ALA A 3 -0.98 19.15 4.29
C ALA A 3 -2.20 18.65 3.49
N VAL A 4 -3.28 19.44 3.49
CA VAL A 4 -4.55 19.14 2.81
C VAL A 4 -4.64 19.98 1.54
N THR A 5 -5.20 19.41 0.48
CA THR A 5 -5.47 20.17 -0.75
C THR A 5 -6.44 21.31 -0.50
N THR A 6 -6.24 22.41 -1.18
CA THR A 6 -7.18 23.54 -1.21
C THR A 6 -7.97 23.58 -2.52
N SER A 7 -7.70 22.67 -3.45
CA SER A 7 -8.46 22.57 -4.69
C SER A 7 -9.90 22.12 -4.40
N THR A 8 -10.84 22.76 -5.05
CA THR A 8 -12.27 22.37 -5.05
C THR A 8 -12.62 21.49 -6.24
N ASP A 9 -11.68 21.30 -7.16
CA ASP A 9 -11.83 20.40 -8.28
C ASP A 9 -11.19 19.03 -7.94
N VAL A 10 -12.02 17.99 -7.99
CA VAL A 10 -11.59 16.60 -7.68
C VAL A 10 -10.52 16.13 -8.65
N PHE A 11 -10.60 16.50 -9.93
CA PHE A 11 -9.64 16.09 -10.95
C PHE A 11 -8.26 16.76 -10.78
N GLU A 12 -8.22 17.91 -10.14
CA GLU A 12 -6.98 18.57 -9.75
C GLU A 12 -6.44 18.10 -8.41
N ALA A 13 -7.31 17.65 -7.53
CA ALA A 13 -6.95 17.15 -6.21
C ALA A 13 -6.47 15.69 -6.25
N ALA A 14 -7.18 14.83 -7.00
CA ALA A 14 -6.93 13.39 -7.09
C ALA A 14 -5.87 13.07 -8.16
N VAL A 15 -4.63 13.47 -7.94
CA VAL A 15 -3.51 13.30 -8.90
C VAL A 15 -2.34 12.50 -8.26
N PRO A 16 -2.56 11.21 -7.92
CA PRO A 16 -1.52 10.39 -7.30
C PRO A 16 -0.30 10.27 -8.22
N PHE A 17 0.89 10.34 -7.63
CA PHE A 17 2.19 10.25 -8.33
C PHE A 17 2.49 11.38 -9.32
N ASP A 18 1.57 12.32 -9.54
CA ASP A 18 1.75 13.46 -10.44
C ASP A 18 2.58 14.57 -9.79
N LYS A 19 3.31 15.31 -10.62
CA LYS A 19 4.09 16.48 -10.16
C LYS A 19 3.21 17.63 -9.67
N ARG A 20 1.95 17.68 -10.12
CA ARG A 20 0.95 18.67 -9.73
C ARG A 20 0.31 18.41 -8.37
N ARG A 21 0.69 17.32 -7.68
CA ARG A 21 0.16 17.00 -6.34
C ARG A 21 0.15 18.24 -5.45
N ASN A 22 -0.96 18.49 -4.80
CA ASN A 22 -1.17 19.73 -4.05
C ASN A 22 -1.69 19.53 -2.61
N GLY A 23 -1.70 18.31 -2.12
CA GLY A 23 -2.08 17.99 -0.75
C GLY A 23 -3.10 16.85 -0.64
N MET A 24 -3.28 16.36 0.58
CA MET A 24 -4.16 15.23 0.86
C MET A 24 -5.63 15.56 0.61
N ILE A 25 -6.36 14.61 0.10
CA ILE A 25 -7.82 14.59 0.16
C ILE A 25 -8.20 13.89 1.46
N LEU A 26 -8.95 14.56 2.33
CA LEU A 26 -9.45 13.91 3.54
C LEU A 26 -10.63 13.02 3.20
N GLY A 27 -10.65 11.86 3.79
CA GLY A 27 -11.72 10.89 3.66
C GLY A 27 -12.24 10.46 5.03
N ALA A 28 -13.40 9.83 5.05
CA ALA A 28 -13.98 9.20 6.21
C ALA A 28 -14.41 7.79 5.87
N GLY A 29 -14.18 6.85 6.80
CA GLY A 29 -14.56 5.46 6.58
C GLY A 29 -14.33 4.62 7.82
N ALA A 30 -14.96 3.46 7.84
CA ALA A 30 -14.75 2.41 8.83
C ALA A 30 -14.62 1.07 8.12
N LEU A 31 -13.77 0.22 8.63
CA LEU A 31 -13.49 -1.10 8.09
C LEU A 31 -13.47 -2.13 9.20
N GLY A 32 -14.11 -3.28 8.97
CA GLY A 32 -13.99 -4.47 9.79
C GLY A 32 -13.45 -5.62 8.96
N LEU A 33 -12.41 -6.28 9.45
CA LEU A 33 -11.87 -7.51 8.88
C LEU A 33 -12.07 -8.65 9.87
N VAL A 34 -12.65 -9.75 9.41
CA VAL A 34 -12.72 -10.99 10.19
C VAL A 34 -11.54 -11.85 9.79
N ILE A 35 -10.63 -12.07 10.74
CA ILE A 35 -9.41 -12.86 10.55
C ILE A 35 -9.55 -14.14 11.36
N GLU A 36 -9.36 -15.28 10.72
CA GLU A 36 -9.50 -16.59 11.32
C GLU A 36 -8.39 -17.52 10.83
N LYS A 37 -8.17 -18.59 11.58
CA LYS A 37 -7.31 -19.68 11.11
C LYS A 37 -7.97 -20.44 9.97
N GLU A 38 -7.20 -20.81 8.96
CA GLU A 38 -7.68 -21.55 7.79
C GLU A 38 -8.42 -22.85 8.17
N GLU A 39 -7.91 -23.55 9.18
CA GLU A 39 -8.54 -24.78 9.71
C GLU A 39 -9.94 -24.56 10.30
N ASP A 40 -10.16 -23.40 10.94
CA ASP A 40 -11.45 -23.09 11.57
C ASP A 40 -12.48 -22.62 10.54
N VAL A 41 -12.05 -21.91 9.52
CA VAL A 41 -12.86 -21.57 8.35
C VAL A 41 -13.34 -22.84 7.65
N GLY A 42 -12.43 -23.81 7.42
CA GLY A 42 -12.74 -25.10 6.81
C GLY A 42 -13.75 -25.93 7.62
N LYS A 43 -13.61 -25.99 8.96
CA LYS A 43 -14.56 -26.70 9.84
C LYS A 43 -15.99 -26.17 9.74
N ARG A 44 -16.17 -24.90 9.40
CA ARG A 44 -17.49 -24.28 9.21
C ARG A 44 -18.01 -24.38 7.78
N GLY A 45 -17.30 -25.07 6.90
CA GLY A 45 -17.68 -25.19 5.49
C GLY A 45 -17.64 -23.86 4.72
N MET A 46 -16.85 -22.88 5.19
CA MET A 46 -16.71 -21.56 4.57
C MET A 46 -15.42 -21.48 3.77
N ASN A 47 -15.35 -20.52 2.85
CA ASN A 47 -14.13 -20.17 2.11
C ASN A 47 -13.69 -18.78 2.54
N GLY A 48 -12.39 -18.64 2.82
CA GLY A 48 -11.79 -17.34 3.02
C GLY A 48 -11.74 -16.51 1.73
N ILE A 49 -11.75 -15.19 1.86
CA ILE A 49 -11.61 -14.28 0.71
C ILE A 49 -10.18 -14.31 0.18
N CYS A 50 -9.22 -14.23 1.07
CA CYS A 50 -7.79 -14.29 0.77
C CYS A 50 -7.02 -14.77 2.00
N ARG A 51 -5.75 -15.04 1.82
CA ARG A 51 -4.83 -15.46 2.88
C ARG A 51 -3.88 -14.33 3.23
N ILE A 52 -3.74 -14.03 4.52
CA ILE A 52 -2.70 -13.12 5.02
C ILE A 52 -1.43 -13.95 5.19
N LEU A 53 -0.42 -13.70 4.38
CA LEU A 53 0.85 -14.40 4.46
C LEU A 53 1.77 -13.84 5.53
N GLY A 54 1.70 -12.55 5.80
CA GLY A 54 2.51 -11.93 6.85
C GLY A 54 2.16 -10.49 7.10
N THR A 55 2.63 -10.01 8.24
CA THR A 55 2.55 -8.60 8.64
C THR A 55 3.92 -8.14 9.13
N HIS A 56 4.18 -6.85 8.99
CA HIS A 56 5.39 -6.23 9.47
C HIS A 56 5.10 -4.85 10.02
N SER A 57 5.61 -4.55 11.20
CA SER A 57 5.46 -3.24 11.84
C SER A 57 6.82 -2.74 12.30
N PHE A 58 7.09 -1.48 12.07
CA PHE A 58 8.32 -0.84 12.53
C PHE A 58 8.08 0.63 12.85
N ASN A 59 9.02 1.24 13.55
CA ASN A 59 8.99 2.65 13.92
C ASN A 59 10.30 3.30 13.50
N THR A 60 10.21 4.47 12.88
CA THR A 60 11.39 5.22 12.43
C THR A 60 11.85 6.29 13.42
N ALA A 61 11.13 6.51 14.51
CA ALA A 61 11.40 7.53 15.53
C ALA A 61 11.67 8.95 14.94
N GLY A 62 11.21 9.18 13.71
CA GLY A 62 11.36 10.47 13.03
C GLY A 62 10.34 11.51 13.47
N PRO A 63 10.59 12.81 13.22
CA PRO A 63 9.64 13.85 13.56
C PRO A 63 8.40 13.77 12.66
N GLN A 64 7.25 13.53 13.28
CA GLN A 64 5.90 13.56 12.69
C GLN A 64 5.78 12.85 11.32
N ALA A 65 5.48 13.60 10.24
CA ALA A 65 5.20 13.07 8.90
C ALA A 65 6.46 12.80 8.05
N LYS A 66 7.66 12.82 8.64
CA LYS A 66 8.88 12.51 7.90
C LYS A 66 9.11 11.01 7.90
N ILE A 67 9.02 10.39 6.74
CA ILE A 67 9.37 8.97 6.57
C ILE A 67 10.90 8.86 6.45
N ASP A 68 11.50 8.03 7.29
CA ASP A 68 12.91 7.65 7.12
C ASP A 68 13.00 6.62 5.99
N ARG A 69 13.46 7.10 4.84
CA ARG A 69 13.54 6.28 3.62
C ARG A 69 14.48 5.10 3.76
N ASP A 70 15.60 5.27 4.45
CA ASP A 70 16.59 4.20 4.56
C ASP A 70 16.10 3.08 5.48
N ILE A 71 15.48 3.44 6.61
CA ILE A 71 14.82 2.47 7.48
C ILE A 71 13.69 1.76 6.72
N PHE A 72 12.86 2.49 5.99
CA PHE A 72 11.78 1.87 5.20
C PHE A 72 12.31 0.86 4.17
N CYS A 73 13.40 1.17 3.49
CA CYS A 73 14.04 0.25 2.56
C CYS A 73 14.53 -1.03 3.24
N ILE A 74 15.17 -0.88 4.41
CA ILE A 74 15.69 -2.02 5.19
C ILE A 74 14.53 -2.91 5.65
N GLU A 75 13.47 -2.31 6.16
CA GLU A 75 12.35 -3.05 6.73
C GLU A 75 11.49 -3.75 5.65
N LEU A 76 11.34 -3.14 4.48
CA LEU A 76 10.70 -3.83 3.35
C LEU A 76 11.52 -5.03 2.88
N ASP A 77 12.84 -4.88 2.81
CA ASP A 77 13.73 -5.99 2.43
C ASP A 77 13.70 -7.13 3.46
N ARG A 78 13.71 -6.79 4.75
CA ARG A 78 13.56 -7.77 5.85
C ARG A 78 12.23 -8.52 5.75
N PHE A 79 11.14 -7.81 5.51
CA PHE A 79 9.83 -8.41 5.34
C PHE A 79 9.80 -9.38 4.17
N MET A 80 10.31 -8.95 3.01
CA MET A 80 10.37 -9.82 1.84
C MET A 80 11.26 -11.03 2.05
N THR A 81 12.42 -10.88 2.69
CA THR A 81 13.31 -11.99 3.04
C THR A 81 12.61 -13.01 3.96
N LYS A 82 11.84 -12.52 4.94
CA LYS A 82 11.02 -13.40 5.78
C LYS A 82 10.00 -14.19 4.94
N MET A 83 9.29 -13.52 4.04
CA MET A 83 8.29 -14.17 3.19
C MET A 83 8.92 -15.21 2.24
N GLU A 84 10.08 -14.90 1.66
CA GLU A 84 10.82 -15.83 0.81
C GLU A 84 11.20 -17.10 1.56
N ASN A 85 11.71 -16.96 2.78
CA ASN A 85 12.13 -18.10 3.60
C ASN A 85 10.94 -18.94 4.09
N GLU A 86 9.85 -18.28 4.48
CA GLU A 86 8.68 -18.95 5.05
C GLU A 86 7.83 -19.67 4.01
N TYR A 87 7.69 -19.07 2.81
CA TYR A 87 6.81 -19.58 1.75
C TYR A 87 7.55 -20.11 0.53
N HIS A 88 8.90 -20.15 0.57
CA HIS A 88 9.74 -20.61 -0.55
C HIS A 88 9.42 -19.90 -1.88
N ILE A 89 9.12 -18.63 -1.80
CA ILE A 89 8.88 -17.77 -2.96
C ILE A 89 10.14 -16.98 -3.30
N GLU A 90 10.28 -16.61 -4.55
CA GLU A 90 11.33 -15.72 -5.01
C GLU A 90 10.73 -14.38 -5.40
N ARG A 91 11.15 -13.29 -4.72
CA ARG A 91 10.58 -11.94 -4.92
C ARG A 91 10.59 -11.48 -6.37
N LYS A 92 11.65 -11.76 -7.12
CA LYS A 92 11.75 -11.35 -8.53
C LYS A 92 10.77 -12.08 -9.43
N SER A 93 10.47 -13.34 -9.14
CA SER A 93 9.53 -14.15 -9.92
C SER A 93 8.08 -13.77 -9.67
N ILE A 94 7.76 -13.28 -8.46
CA ILE A 94 6.41 -12.83 -8.12
C ILE A 94 6.14 -11.37 -8.52
N ALA A 95 7.16 -10.56 -8.80
CA ALA A 95 7.01 -9.15 -9.12
C ALA A 95 5.93 -8.86 -10.20
N PRO A 96 5.86 -9.59 -11.34
CA PRO A 96 4.83 -9.36 -12.35
C PRO A 96 3.39 -9.67 -11.88
N LYS A 97 3.26 -10.45 -10.79
CA LYS A 97 1.98 -10.85 -10.20
C LYS A 97 1.63 -10.03 -8.96
N THR A 98 2.50 -9.12 -8.55
CA THR A 98 2.36 -8.31 -7.36
C THR A 98 1.61 -7.02 -7.66
N VAL A 99 0.66 -6.69 -6.80
CA VAL A 99 0.01 -5.37 -6.76
C VAL A 99 0.41 -4.71 -5.44
N TYR A 100 1.03 -3.56 -5.54
CA TYR A 100 1.43 -2.74 -4.39
C TYR A 100 0.42 -1.62 -4.19
N TYR A 101 -0.25 -1.61 -3.07
CA TYR A 101 -1.16 -0.55 -2.66
C TYR A 101 -0.38 0.55 -1.97
N SER A 102 -0.15 1.64 -2.68
CA SER A 102 0.69 2.75 -2.23
C SER A 102 0.01 3.58 -1.16
N HIS A 103 0.78 4.01 -0.17
CA HIS A 103 0.34 5.00 0.81
C HIS A 103 0.41 6.44 0.30
N GLU A 104 0.76 6.70 -0.96
CA GLU A 104 0.84 8.06 -1.51
C GLU A 104 -0.36 8.92 -1.09
N THR A 105 -0.08 10.09 -0.53
CA THR A 105 -1.06 11.00 0.07
C THR A 105 -1.20 12.32 -0.69
N PHE A 106 -0.72 12.37 -1.92
CA PHE A 106 -0.73 13.56 -2.80
C PHE A 106 0.01 14.78 -2.24
N SER A 107 0.81 14.59 -1.22
CA SER A 107 1.63 15.65 -0.65
C SER A 107 2.73 16.05 -1.66
N PRO A 108 2.89 17.34 -1.97
CA PRO A 108 3.91 17.82 -2.90
C PRO A 108 5.32 17.77 -2.34
N ARG A 109 5.49 17.28 -1.12
CA ARG A 109 6.77 17.27 -0.40
C ARG A 109 7.81 16.41 -1.12
N GLU A 110 8.96 16.96 -1.35
CA GLU A 110 10.13 16.22 -1.80
C GLU A 110 10.51 15.15 -0.76
N GLY A 111 10.82 13.93 -1.22
CA GLY A 111 11.10 12.79 -0.35
C GLY A 111 9.85 12.23 0.36
N GLY A 112 8.66 12.51 -0.13
CA GLY A 112 7.39 11.98 0.41
C GLY A 112 7.19 10.48 0.13
N CYS A 113 5.97 9.99 0.42
CA CYS A 113 5.61 8.58 0.35
C CYS A 113 5.98 7.94 -0.99
N ALA A 114 5.54 8.51 -2.11
CA ALA A 114 5.79 7.96 -3.45
C ALA A 114 7.28 7.76 -3.74
N GLN A 115 8.12 8.74 -3.39
CA GLN A 115 9.56 8.66 -3.61
C GLN A 115 10.21 7.59 -2.72
N THR A 116 9.79 7.49 -1.48
CA THR A 116 10.26 6.49 -0.51
C THR A 116 9.88 5.09 -0.97
N GLU A 117 8.61 4.86 -1.30
CA GLU A 117 8.11 3.58 -1.78
C GLU A 117 8.79 3.13 -3.06
N LYS A 118 8.93 4.01 -4.05
CA LYS A 118 9.66 3.73 -5.29
C LYS A 118 11.09 3.28 -5.01
N THR A 119 11.79 3.99 -4.12
CA THR A 119 13.18 3.65 -3.77
C THR A 119 13.26 2.30 -3.08
N ALA A 120 12.33 2.02 -2.15
CA ALA A 120 12.27 0.76 -1.43
C ALA A 120 11.96 -0.42 -2.36
N LEU A 121 10.97 -0.28 -3.23
CA LEU A 121 10.65 -1.30 -4.23
C LEU A 121 11.84 -1.58 -5.15
N HIS A 122 12.54 -0.55 -5.60
CA HIS A 122 13.73 -0.72 -6.43
C HIS A 122 14.87 -1.42 -5.67
N LYS A 123 15.16 -1.02 -4.43
CA LYS A 123 16.19 -1.69 -3.61
C LYS A 123 15.85 -3.16 -3.34
N THR A 124 14.58 -3.46 -3.07
CA THR A 124 14.12 -4.81 -2.72
C THR A 124 14.01 -5.75 -3.92
N PHE A 125 13.48 -5.28 -5.05
CA PHE A 125 13.19 -6.11 -6.22
C PHE A 125 14.20 -5.94 -7.38
N GLY A 126 15.17 -5.02 -7.25
CA GLY A 126 16.07 -4.64 -8.35
C GLY A 126 15.27 -4.11 -9.54
N GLU A 127 15.73 -4.33 -10.74
CA GLU A 127 15.03 -3.87 -11.96
C GLU A 127 13.61 -4.47 -12.12
N LYS A 128 13.33 -5.59 -11.45
CA LYS A 128 12.01 -6.22 -11.44
C LYS A 128 10.92 -5.40 -10.71
N TYR A 129 11.29 -4.34 -9.98
CA TYR A 129 10.30 -3.43 -9.40
C TYR A 129 9.38 -2.80 -10.46
N ARG A 130 9.83 -2.69 -11.70
CA ARG A 130 9.05 -2.16 -12.83
C ARG A 130 7.90 -3.08 -13.25
N ASP A 131 7.98 -4.34 -12.90
CA ASP A 131 6.94 -5.34 -13.22
C ASP A 131 5.80 -5.31 -12.17
N ILE A 132 6.05 -4.68 -11.00
CA ILE A 132 5.05 -4.53 -9.93
C ILE A 132 4.01 -3.48 -10.36
N LYS A 133 2.74 -3.85 -10.22
CA LYS A 133 1.64 -2.91 -10.42
C LYS A 133 1.46 -2.07 -9.15
N VAL A 134 1.70 -0.77 -9.27
CA VAL A 134 1.51 0.17 -8.16
C VAL A 134 0.19 0.90 -8.37
N ILE A 135 -0.68 0.87 -7.36
CA ILE A 135 -1.99 1.54 -7.40
C ILE A 135 -2.17 2.41 -6.16
N ASN A 136 -3.05 3.38 -6.28
CA ASN A 136 -3.49 4.22 -5.18
C ASN A 136 -4.99 4.39 -5.26
N THR A 137 -5.68 4.28 -4.15
CA THR A 137 -7.15 4.36 -4.08
C THR A 137 -7.65 5.60 -3.37
N LYS A 138 -6.73 6.44 -2.87
CA LYS A 138 -7.09 7.63 -2.09
C LYS A 138 -7.74 8.75 -2.92
N GLY A 139 -7.65 8.70 -4.23
CA GLY A 139 -8.47 9.55 -5.10
C GLY A 139 -9.98 9.28 -4.96
N MET A 140 -10.35 8.01 -4.68
CA MET A 140 -11.74 7.59 -4.47
C MET A 140 -12.16 7.66 -2.99
N THR A 141 -11.29 7.23 -2.07
CA THR A 141 -11.64 7.06 -0.65
C THR A 141 -11.24 8.25 0.21
N GLY A 142 -10.37 9.10 -0.29
CA GLY A 142 -9.63 10.05 0.54
C GLY A 142 -8.66 9.35 1.48
N HIS A 143 -7.93 10.13 2.25
CA HIS A 143 -7.06 9.64 3.32
C HIS A 143 -7.85 9.62 4.63
N THR A 144 -8.19 8.45 5.11
CA THR A 144 -9.07 8.24 6.27
C THR A 144 -8.34 8.38 7.61
N MET A 145 -7.03 8.63 7.60
CA MET A 145 -6.14 8.85 8.75
C MET A 145 -6.02 7.66 9.72
N ALA A 146 -7.08 6.90 9.95
CA ALA A 146 -7.13 5.84 10.96
C ALA A 146 -7.47 4.45 10.40
N ALA A 147 -8.17 4.36 9.27
CA ALA A 147 -8.58 3.10 8.67
C ALA A 147 -7.80 2.85 7.37
N SER A 148 -7.19 1.69 7.27
CA SER A 148 -6.52 1.25 6.04
C SER A 148 -7.54 0.56 5.12
N ILE A 149 -8.31 1.36 4.40
CA ILE A 149 -9.31 0.86 3.44
C ILE A 149 -8.64 0.08 2.30
N GLU A 150 -7.39 0.37 2.02
CA GLU A 150 -6.58 -0.32 1.02
C GLU A 150 -6.53 -1.84 1.22
N GLU A 151 -6.51 -2.31 2.47
CA GLU A 151 -6.50 -3.75 2.78
C GLU A 151 -7.80 -4.44 2.35
N ALA A 152 -8.95 -3.80 2.58
CA ALA A 152 -10.23 -4.33 2.11
C ALA A 152 -10.32 -4.32 0.58
N ILE A 153 -9.85 -3.25 -0.05
CA ILE A 153 -9.81 -3.15 -1.52
C ILE A 153 -8.88 -4.22 -2.09
N ALA A 154 -7.73 -4.46 -1.47
CA ALA A 154 -6.80 -5.52 -1.87
C ALA A 154 -7.43 -6.91 -1.75
N ALA A 155 -8.11 -7.20 -0.64
CA ALA A 155 -8.84 -8.45 -0.45
C ALA A 155 -9.93 -8.63 -1.52
N LYS A 156 -10.71 -7.58 -1.80
CA LYS A 156 -11.73 -7.62 -2.86
C LYS A 156 -11.13 -7.74 -4.27
N ALA A 157 -9.99 -7.10 -4.53
CA ALA A 157 -9.28 -7.26 -5.79
C ALA A 157 -8.86 -8.71 -6.02
N LEU A 158 -8.38 -9.40 -4.99
CA LEU A 158 -8.07 -10.83 -5.03
C LEU A 158 -9.32 -11.67 -5.25
N GLN A 159 -10.41 -11.38 -4.52
CA GLN A 159 -11.68 -12.10 -4.66
C GLN A 159 -12.26 -12.02 -6.07
N TYR A 160 -12.25 -10.84 -6.66
CA TYR A 160 -12.83 -10.60 -7.99
C TYR A 160 -11.82 -10.73 -9.14
N GLN A 161 -10.54 -10.97 -8.85
CA GLN A 161 -9.46 -11.00 -9.83
C GLN A 161 -9.41 -9.74 -10.71
N LYS A 162 -9.67 -8.59 -10.08
CA LYS A 162 -9.69 -7.26 -10.73
C LYS A 162 -8.88 -6.26 -9.92
N ILE A 163 -8.10 -5.46 -10.62
CA ILE A 163 -7.34 -4.36 -10.00
C ILE A 163 -8.17 -3.09 -10.21
N PRO A 164 -8.44 -2.30 -9.15
CA PRO A 164 -9.14 -1.03 -9.29
C PRO A 164 -8.28 -0.04 -10.11
N PRO A 165 -8.91 0.90 -10.81
CA PRO A 165 -8.17 1.95 -11.50
C PRO A 165 -7.44 2.86 -10.51
N VAL A 166 -6.39 3.52 -11.01
CA VAL A 166 -5.80 4.68 -10.34
C VAL A 166 -6.62 5.90 -10.75
N VAL A 167 -7.16 6.60 -9.78
CA VAL A 167 -8.00 7.81 -9.99
C VAL A 167 -7.33 8.97 -9.30
#